data_24782cdca3486fa971fad198e4da489f
#
_entry.id   24782cdca3486fa971fad198e4da489f
#
_cell.length_a   1.000
_cell.length_b   1.000
_cell.length_c   1.000
_cell.angle_alpha   90.00
_cell.angle_beta   90.00
_cell.angle_gamma   90.00
#
_symmetry.space_group_name_H-M   'P 1'
#
loop_
_entity.id
_entity.type
_entity.pdbx_description
1 polymer ?
#
loop_
_entity_poly.entity_id
_entity_poly.type
_entity_poly.pdbx_seq_one_letter_code
_entity_poly.pdbx_strand_id
1 'polypeptide(L)'
;MKAYANIKLASQPACETIERDPARNRLREGGAMADDDALFQKGMPIRREVLGPEYVDASMARADEFMISFQRATTAWAWGWAWGDATLDRKTRSLMNLAMLTALNRAPEIKLHVKGALNNGVTVEEIKAALLHATAYCGIPAGLDAFRAAHEVLVTEGALSKP
;
A
#
# COMPACT_ATOMS: atom_id res chain seq x y z
N MET A 1 -10.28 50.35 -9.95
CA MET A 1 -11.29 49.86 -10.91
C MET A 1 -10.56 49.55 -12.21
N LYS A 2 -10.29 48.26 -12.48
CA LYS A 2 -9.79 47.80 -13.79
C LYS A 2 -10.60 46.55 -14.18
N ALA A 3 -11.12 46.59 -15.39
CA ALA A 3 -12.10 45.68 -15.96
C ALA A 3 -11.53 44.28 -16.15
N TYR A 4 -12.30 43.29 -15.74
CA TYR A 4 -12.11 41.87 -16.12
C TYR A 4 -12.66 41.70 -17.54
N ALA A 5 -11.77 41.44 -18.49
CA ALA A 5 -12.12 41.20 -19.88
C ALA A 5 -12.80 39.81 -20.01
N ASN A 6 -13.91 39.79 -20.76
CA ASN A 6 -14.70 38.64 -21.14
C ASN A 6 -13.85 37.57 -21.85
N ILE A 7 -13.63 36.43 -21.23
CA ILE A 7 -13.15 35.20 -21.88
C ILE A 7 -14.37 34.52 -22.50
N LYS A 8 -14.50 34.58 -23.83
CA LYS A 8 -15.46 33.78 -24.59
C LYS A 8 -15.06 32.30 -24.41
N LEU A 9 -15.89 31.53 -23.69
CA LEU A 9 -15.81 30.07 -23.73
C LEU A 9 -16.09 29.60 -25.16
N ALA A 10 -15.06 29.05 -25.81
CA ALA A 10 -15.23 28.32 -27.06
C ALA A 10 -16.10 27.07 -26.78
N SER A 11 -17.14 26.87 -27.60
CA SER A 11 -18.03 25.71 -27.56
C SER A 11 -17.19 24.46 -27.69
N GLN A 12 -17.26 23.59 -26.65
CA GLN A 12 -16.66 22.26 -26.70
C GLN A 12 -17.35 21.43 -27.82
N PRO A 13 -16.60 20.69 -28.64
CA PRO A 13 -17.20 19.78 -29.60
C PRO A 13 -18.03 18.73 -28.84
N ALA A 14 -19.19 18.39 -29.39
CA ALA A 14 -20.07 17.36 -28.87
C ALA A 14 -19.25 16.07 -28.62
N CYS A 15 -19.42 15.49 -27.44
CA CYS A 15 -18.87 14.19 -27.09
C CYS A 15 -19.47 13.16 -28.07
N GLU A 16 -18.70 12.79 -29.10
CA GLU A 16 -19.06 11.66 -29.95
C GLU A 16 -19.19 10.44 -29.06
N THR A 17 -20.38 9.87 -29.04
CA THR A 17 -20.66 8.56 -28.44
C THR A 17 -19.80 7.53 -29.14
N ILE A 18 -18.64 7.22 -28.56
CA ILE A 18 -17.81 6.10 -28.98
C ILE A 18 -18.67 4.84 -28.80
N GLU A 19 -19.22 4.33 -29.90
CA GLU A 19 -19.86 3.00 -29.92
C GLU A 19 -18.87 2.01 -29.30
N ARG A 20 -19.25 1.46 -28.15
CA ARG A 20 -18.42 0.48 -27.44
C ARG A 20 -18.51 -0.83 -28.20
N ASP A 21 -17.48 -1.14 -29.00
CA ASP A 21 -17.33 -2.43 -29.66
C ASP A 21 -17.28 -3.55 -28.60
N PRO A 22 -18.32 -4.41 -28.54
CA PRO A 22 -18.40 -5.48 -27.55
C PRO A 22 -17.30 -6.55 -27.69
N ALA A 23 -16.66 -6.67 -28.86
CA ALA A 23 -15.53 -7.56 -29.08
C ALA A 23 -14.25 -6.99 -28.46
N ARG A 24 -14.06 -5.66 -28.57
CA ARG A 24 -12.93 -4.96 -27.98
C ARG A 24 -13.00 -4.91 -26.45
N ASN A 25 -14.22 -4.91 -25.90
CA ASN A 25 -14.45 -4.95 -24.45
C ASN A 25 -14.13 -6.35 -23.90
N ARG A 26 -14.53 -7.43 -24.58
CA ARG A 26 -14.21 -8.82 -24.21
C ARG A 26 -12.71 -9.12 -24.20
N LEU A 27 -11.95 -8.56 -25.14
CA LEU A 27 -10.50 -8.72 -25.17
C LEU A 27 -9.79 -7.98 -24.04
N ARG A 28 -10.33 -6.84 -23.61
CA ARG A 28 -9.82 -6.09 -22.45
C ARG A 28 -10.14 -6.76 -21.12
N GLU A 29 -11.35 -7.29 -20.98
CA GLU A 29 -11.79 -7.99 -19.77
C GLU A 29 -11.03 -9.32 -19.58
N GLY A 30 -10.85 -10.09 -20.64
CA GLY A 30 -10.07 -11.34 -20.59
C GLY A 30 -8.58 -11.12 -20.32
N GLY A 31 -7.98 -10.08 -20.89
CA GLY A 31 -6.60 -9.72 -20.64
C GLY A 31 -6.36 -9.16 -19.23
N ALA A 32 -7.24 -8.28 -18.75
CA ALA A 32 -7.13 -7.71 -17.42
C ALA A 32 -7.25 -8.77 -16.32
N MET A 33 -8.19 -9.72 -16.44
CA MET A 33 -8.35 -10.81 -15.46
C MET A 33 -7.17 -11.79 -15.44
N ALA A 34 -6.61 -12.10 -16.62
CA ALA A 34 -5.42 -12.96 -16.72
C ALA A 34 -4.18 -12.28 -16.11
N ASP A 35 -4.04 -10.97 -16.31
CA ASP A 35 -2.97 -10.18 -15.71
C ASP A 35 -3.14 -10.10 -14.18
N ASP A 36 -4.36 -9.95 -13.67
CA ASP A 36 -4.65 -9.90 -12.23
C ASP A 36 -4.36 -11.25 -11.55
N ASP A 37 -4.66 -12.38 -12.19
CA ASP A 37 -4.33 -13.71 -11.67
C ASP A 37 -2.82 -13.94 -11.65
N ALA A 38 -2.10 -13.55 -12.69
CA ALA A 38 -0.64 -13.65 -12.73
C ALA A 38 0.01 -12.78 -11.65
N LEU A 39 -0.49 -11.55 -11.45
CA LEU A 39 -0.05 -10.67 -10.37
C LEU A 39 -0.38 -11.23 -8.99
N PHE A 40 -1.54 -11.86 -8.81
CA PHE A 40 -1.90 -12.52 -7.56
C PHE A 40 -0.94 -13.66 -7.24
N GLN A 41 -0.64 -14.53 -8.20
CA GLN A 41 0.30 -15.64 -8.02
C GLN A 41 1.73 -15.14 -7.71
N LYS A 42 2.17 -14.07 -8.35
CA LYS A 42 3.43 -13.39 -8.06
C LYS A 42 3.44 -12.74 -6.67
N GLY A 43 2.34 -12.12 -6.28
CA GLY A 43 2.22 -11.35 -5.05
C GLY A 43 2.09 -12.19 -3.79
N MET A 44 1.48 -13.35 -3.87
CA MET A 44 1.21 -14.19 -2.70
C MET A 44 2.47 -14.61 -1.94
N PRO A 45 3.53 -15.15 -2.58
CA PRO A 45 4.77 -15.46 -1.88
C PRO A 45 5.44 -14.22 -1.28
N ILE A 46 5.45 -13.10 -2.01
CA ILE A 46 6.04 -11.84 -1.52
C ILE A 46 5.30 -11.35 -0.25
N ARG A 47 3.98 -11.39 -0.28
CA ARG A 47 3.14 -11.02 0.87
C ARG A 47 3.44 -11.88 2.10
N ARG A 48 3.59 -13.21 1.90
CA ARG A 48 3.94 -14.14 2.98
C ARG A 48 5.34 -13.88 3.53
N GLU A 49 6.33 -13.65 2.67
CA GLU A 49 7.70 -13.36 3.10
C GLU A 49 7.78 -12.06 3.92
N VAL A 50 7.04 -11.03 3.54
CA VAL A 50 7.07 -9.73 4.23
C VAL A 50 6.23 -9.75 5.50
N LEU A 51 4.97 -10.18 5.44
CA LEU A 51 4.03 -10.07 6.57
C LEU A 51 4.02 -11.31 7.49
N GLY A 52 4.68 -12.38 7.08
CA GLY A 52 4.63 -13.69 7.72
C GLY A 52 3.51 -14.58 7.15
N PRO A 53 3.80 -15.87 6.88
CA PRO A 53 2.84 -16.80 6.27
C PRO A 53 1.61 -17.01 7.16
N GLU A 54 1.79 -17.12 8.47
CA GLU A 54 0.70 -17.32 9.43
C GLU A 54 -0.35 -16.22 9.37
N TYR A 55 0.08 -14.95 9.33
CA TYR A 55 -0.83 -13.81 9.21
C TYR A 55 -1.57 -13.83 7.88
N VAL A 56 -0.86 -14.05 6.77
CA VAL A 56 -1.44 -14.01 5.43
C VAL A 56 -2.42 -15.16 5.24
N ASP A 57 -2.05 -16.37 5.62
CA ASP A 57 -2.89 -17.56 5.46
C ASP A 57 -4.15 -17.48 6.33
N ALA A 58 -4.02 -16.99 7.57
CA ALA A 58 -5.16 -16.74 8.44
C ALA A 58 -6.08 -15.64 7.88
N SER A 59 -5.53 -14.61 7.25
CA SER A 59 -6.32 -13.55 6.61
C SER A 59 -7.09 -14.07 5.40
N MET A 60 -6.48 -14.93 4.59
CA MET A 60 -7.14 -15.56 3.45
C MET A 60 -8.21 -16.56 3.90
N ALA A 61 -7.92 -17.38 4.90
CA ALA A 61 -8.86 -18.41 5.39
C ALA A 61 -10.11 -17.82 6.07
N ARG A 62 -9.99 -16.62 6.68
CA ARG A 62 -11.13 -15.92 7.31
C ARG A 62 -11.92 -15.04 6.36
N ALA A 63 -11.44 -14.84 5.14
CA ALA A 63 -12.12 -14.01 4.16
C ALA A 63 -13.39 -14.70 3.66
N ASP A 64 -14.55 -14.09 3.94
CA ASP A 64 -15.82 -14.45 3.35
C ASP A 64 -15.92 -13.96 1.89
N GLU A 65 -17.08 -14.16 1.26
CA GLU A 65 -17.34 -13.75 -0.12
C GLU A 65 -17.12 -12.25 -0.35
N PHE A 66 -17.43 -11.42 0.63
CA PHE A 66 -17.21 -9.97 0.57
C PHE A 66 -15.73 -9.63 0.65
N MET A 67 -15.01 -10.19 1.62
CA MET A 67 -13.62 -9.87 1.88
C MET A 67 -12.63 -10.50 0.89
N ILE A 68 -12.97 -11.64 0.28
CA ILE A 68 -12.05 -12.34 -0.62
C ILE A 68 -11.67 -11.50 -1.85
N SER A 69 -12.62 -10.70 -2.36
CA SER A 69 -12.37 -9.78 -3.47
C SER A 69 -11.30 -8.74 -3.11
N PHE A 70 -11.37 -8.17 -1.91
CA PHE A 70 -10.37 -7.24 -1.40
C PHE A 70 -9.00 -7.93 -1.19
N GLN A 71 -9.00 -9.14 -0.63
CA GLN A 71 -7.76 -9.91 -0.43
C GLN A 71 -7.06 -10.21 -1.76
N ARG A 72 -7.82 -10.58 -2.80
CA ARG A 72 -7.28 -10.84 -4.13
C ARG A 72 -6.72 -9.56 -4.76
N ALA A 73 -7.49 -8.47 -4.77
CA ALA A 73 -7.07 -7.18 -5.32
C ALA A 73 -5.80 -6.66 -4.61
N THR A 74 -5.79 -6.68 -3.27
CA THR A 74 -4.62 -6.28 -2.49
C THR A 74 -3.40 -7.13 -2.80
N THR A 75 -3.56 -8.45 -2.93
CA THR A 75 -2.44 -9.34 -3.23
C THR A 75 -1.90 -9.11 -4.65
N ALA A 76 -2.77 -8.93 -5.64
CA ALA A 76 -2.35 -8.66 -7.01
C ALA A 76 -1.66 -7.29 -7.15
N TRP A 77 -2.31 -6.23 -6.69
CA TRP A 77 -1.83 -4.88 -6.96
C TRP A 77 -0.72 -4.43 -6.01
N ALA A 78 -0.92 -4.55 -4.68
CA ALA A 78 0.12 -4.13 -3.76
C ALA A 78 1.32 -5.11 -3.84
N TRP A 79 1.08 -6.41 -3.71
CA TRP A 79 2.17 -7.38 -3.57
C TRP A 79 2.72 -7.88 -4.90
N GLY A 80 1.86 -8.15 -5.88
CA GLY A 80 2.28 -8.63 -7.21
C GLY A 80 2.87 -7.52 -8.07
N TRP A 81 2.19 -6.40 -8.16
CA TRP A 81 2.63 -5.28 -9.01
C TRP A 81 3.63 -4.39 -8.28
N ALA A 82 3.26 -3.73 -7.17
CA ALA A 82 4.13 -2.75 -6.53
C ALA A 82 5.33 -3.41 -5.82
N TRP A 83 5.10 -4.36 -4.93
CA TRP A 83 6.18 -5.05 -4.21
C TRP A 83 6.94 -6.06 -5.07
N GLY A 84 6.33 -6.53 -6.16
CA GLY A 84 6.96 -7.42 -7.13
C GLY A 84 7.84 -6.74 -8.16
N ASP A 85 7.90 -5.41 -8.19
CA ASP A 85 8.83 -4.64 -9.01
C ASP A 85 10.21 -4.61 -8.36
N ALA A 86 11.25 -4.96 -9.12
CA ALA A 86 12.62 -5.11 -8.62
C ALA A 86 13.43 -3.80 -8.56
N THR A 87 12.86 -2.68 -9.01
CA THR A 87 13.56 -1.38 -9.05
C THR A 87 13.93 -0.87 -7.65
N LEU A 88 13.04 -1.11 -6.67
CA LEU A 88 13.31 -0.79 -5.26
C LEU A 88 13.38 -2.08 -4.45
N ASP A 89 14.36 -2.17 -3.57
CA ASP A 89 14.46 -3.29 -2.63
C ASP A 89 13.33 -3.28 -1.58
N ARG A 90 13.15 -4.40 -0.90
CA ARG A 90 12.09 -4.58 0.10
C ARG A 90 12.29 -3.71 1.34
N LYS A 91 13.53 -3.45 1.70
CA LYS A 91 13.90 -2.59 2.84
C LYS A 91 13.44 -1.16 2.59
N THR A 92 13.77 -0.61 1.43
CA THR A 92 13.33 0.72 0.98
C THR A 92 11.80 0.81 0.94
N ARG A 93 11.11 -0.20 0.40
CA ARG A 93 9.64 -0.23 0.37
C ARG A 93 9.02 -0.24 1.76
N SER A 94 9.62 -0.96 2.70
CA SER A 94 9.17 -0.97 4.10
C SER A 94 9.26 0.42 4.73
N LEU A 95 10.38 1.12 4.57
CA LEU A 95 10.56 2.48 5.10
C LEU A 95 9.57 3.47 4.47
N MET A 96 9.33 3.37 3.16
CA MET A 96 8.32 4.18 2.46
C MET A 96 6.91 3.91 3.00
N ASN A 97 6.55 2.65 3.23
CA ASN A 97 5.24 2.30 3.79
C ASN A 97 5.06 2.85 5.20
N LEU A 98 6.06 2.76 6.06
CA LEU A 98 6.00 3.34 7.40
C LEU A 98 5.75 4.85 7.35
N ALA A 99 6.43 5.57 6.46
CA ALA A 99 6.23 7.00 6.29
C ALA A 99 4.81 7.33 5.76
N MET A 100 4.34 6.62 4.73
CA MET A 100 3.00 6.83 4.18
C MET A 100 1.90 6.51 5.19
N LEU A 101 2.02 5.41 5.94
CA LEU A 101 1.05 5.01 6.96
C LEU A 101 1.03 5.97 8.15
N THR A 102 2.17 6.57 8.49
CA THR A 102 2.25 7.66 9.47
C THR A 102 1.45 8.88 8.99
N ALA A 103 1.65 9.31 7.75
CA ALA A 103 0.91 10.42 7.15
C ALA A 103 -0.61 10.18 7.10
N LEU A 104 -1.01 8.93 6.90
CA LEU A 104 -2.42 8.51 6.84
C LEU A 104 -3.03 8.19 8.21
N ASN A 105 -2.28 8.31 9.32
CA ASN A 105 -2.70 7.98 10.68
C ASN A 105 -3.24 6.53 10.81
N ARG A 106 -2.52 5.56 10.22
CA ARG A 106 -2.94 4.15 10.14
C ARG A 106 -2.17 3.29 11.15
N ALA A 107 -2.39 3.51 12.45
CA ALA A 107 -1.69 2.79 13.51
C ALA A 107 -1.79 1.25 13.43
N PRO A 108 -2.94 0.63 13.10
CA PRO A 108 -3.01 -0.82 12.93
C PRO A 108 -2.10 -1.34 11.81
N GLU A 109 -2.06 -0.63 10.68
CA GLU A 109 -1.22 -1.01 9.55
C GLU A 109 0.26 -0.71 9.82
N ILE A 110 0.58 0.34 10.60
CA ILE A 110 1.96 0.57 11.07
C ILE A 110 2.45 -0.64 11.86
N LYS A 111 1.68 -1.19 12.80
CA LYS A 111 2.05 -2.39 13.55
C LYS A 111 2.42 -3.55 12.62
N LEU A 112 1.57 -3.81 11.62
CA LEU A 112 1.81 -4.87 10.65
C LEU A 112 3.09 -4.63 9.83
N HIS A 113 3.28 -3.39 9.37
CA HIS A 113 4.42 -3.03 8.53
C HIS A 113 5.74 -2.84 9.29
N VAL A 114 5.71 -2.58 10.60
CA VAL A 114 6.91 -2.65 11.46
C VAL A 114 7.44 -4.07 11.53
N LYS A 115 6.56 -5.06 11.74
CA LYS A 115 6.96 -6.48 11.69
C LYS A 115 7.49 -6.83 10.30
N GLY A 116 6.81 -6.42 9.23
CA GLY A 116 7.27 -6.62 7.86
C GLY A 116 8.61 -5.94 7.58
N ALA A 117 8.87 -4.77 8.17
CA ALA A 117 10.16 -4.08 8.05
C ALA A 117 11.30 -4.88 8.71
N LEU A 118 11.07 -5.43 9.90
CA LEU A 118 12.04 -6.31 10.56
C LEU A 118 12.32 -7.56 9.71
N ASN A 119 11.29 -8.20 9.13
CA ASN A 119 11.44 -9.35 8.23
C ASN A 119 12.28 -8.99 6.98
N ASN A 120 12.21 -7.75 6.51
CA ASN A 120 12.97 -7.24 5.37
C ASN A 120 14.36 -6.69 5.77
N GLY A 121 14.80 -6.89 7.02
CA GLY A 121 16.12 -6.49 7.49
C GLY A 121 16.26 -5.00 7.79
N VAL A 122 15.15 -4.29 8.03
CA VAL A 122 15.19 -2.90 8.51
C VAL A 122 15.56 -2.93 10.01
N THR A 123 16.53 -2.13 10.39
CA THR A 123 16.94 -2.03 11.79
C THR A 123 16.01 -1.11 12.60
N VAL A 124 16.04 -1.24 13.92
CA VAL A 124 15.26 -0.38 14.83
C VAL A 124 15.62 1.10 14.63
N GLU A 125 16.91 1.39 14.42
CA GLU A 125 17.38 2.76 14.18
C GLU A 125 16.86 3.33 12.85
N GLU A 126 16.77 2.52 11.81
CA GLU A 126 16.20 2.93 10.52
C GLU A 126 14.69 3.15 10.62
N ILE A 127 13.95 2.29 11.33
CA ILE A 127 12.53 2.51 11.63
C ILE A 127 12.35 3.82 12.37
N LYS A 128 13.12 4.07 13.43
CA LYS A 128 13.10 5.31 14.20
C LYS A 128 13.37 6.53 13.31
N ALA A 129 14.39 6.47 12.47
CA ALA A 129 14.74 7.55 11.56
C ALA A 129 13.62 7.86 10.55
N ALA A 130 12.99 6.83 9.97
CA ALA A 130 11.87 6.99 9.04
C ALA A 130 10.65 7.63 9.72
N LEU A 131 10.31 7.20 10.93
CA LEU A 131 9.19 7.76 11.69
C LEU A 131 9.48 9.21 12.14
N LEU A 132 10.71 9.54 12.54
CA LEU A 132 11.11 10.92 12.85
C LEU A 132 11.00 11.81 11.60
N HIS A 133 11.49 11.32 10.47
CA HIS A 133 11.37 12.04 9.21
C HIS A 133 9.90 12.30 8.85
N ALA A 134 9.05 11.27 8.91
CA ALA A 134 7.61 11.43 8.68
C ALA A 134 6.97 12.42 9.66
N THR A 135 7.38 12.40 10.94
CA THR A 135 6.88 13.33 11.96
C THR A 135 7.15 14.79 11.59
N ALA A 136 8.33 15.08 11.03
CA ALA A 136 8.69 16.44 10.62
C ALA A 136 7.78 16.99 9.51
N TYR A 137 7.27 16.13 8.63
CA TYR A 137 6.40 16.52 7.49
C TYR A 137 4.90 16.36 7.78
N CYS A 138 4.53 15.43 8.67
CA CYS A 138 3.13 15.09 8.95
C CYS A 138 2.62 15.62 10.30
N GLY A 139 3.51 16.16 11.12
CA GLY A 139 3.19 16.74 12.43
C GLY A 139 3.33 15.76 13.59
N ILE A 140 3.50 16.35 14.79
CA ILE A 140 3.75 15.62 16.04
C ILE A 140 2.66 14.60 16.39
N PRO A 141 1.35 14.89 16.24
CA PRO A 141 0.33 13.91 16.62
C PRO A 141 0.41 12.62 15.81
N ALA A 142 0.58 12.72 14.49
CA ALA A 142 0.74 11.57 13.61
C ALA A 142 2.00 10.76 13.95
N GLY A 143 3.12 11.46 14.21
CA GLY A 143 4.35 10.84 14.64
C GLY A 143 4.23 10.11 15.97
N LEU A 144 3.58 10.72 16.96
CA LEU A 144 3.38 10.12 18.28
C LEU A 144 2.62 8.79 18.21
N ASP A 145 1.53 8.74 17.43
CA ASP A 145 0.74 7.52 17.26
C ASP A 145 1.53 6.45 16.50
N ALA A 146 2.32 6.85 15.50
CA ALA A 146 3.20 5.94 14.77
C ALA A 146 4.30 5.35 15.67
N PHE A 147 4.94 6.18 16.51
CA PHE A 147 5.95 5.73 17.46
C PHE A 147 5.37 4.77 18.51
N ARG A 148 4.18 5.05 19.05
CA ARG A 148 3.50 4.14 19.98
C ARG A 148 3.21 2.79 19.35
N ALA A 149 2.65 2.79 18.13
CA ALA A 149 2.35 1.57 17.39
C ALA A 149 3.63 0.77 17.07
N ALA A 150 4.70 1.43 16.63
CA ALA A 150 5.97 0.80 16.35
C ALA A 150 6.62 0.23 17.62
N HIS A 151 6.67 1.00 18.71
CA HIS A 151 7.25 0.56 19.98
C HIS A 151 6.61 -0.72 20.51
N GLU A 152 5.28 -0.82 20.48
CA GLU A 152 4.54 -2.02 20.90
C GLU A 152 5.02 -3.28 20.14
N VAL A 153 5.18 -3.17 18.80
CA VAL A 153 5.64 -4.28 17.98
C VAL A 153 7.12 -4.60 18.23
N LEU A 154 7.97 -3.59 18.28
CA LEU A 154 9.41 -3.78 18.51
C LEU A 154 9.71 -4.48 19.85
N VAL A 155 8.92 -4.17 20.88
CA VAL A 155 9.00 -4.87 22.18
C VAL A 155 8.46 -6.30 22.06
N THR A 156 7.34 -6.50 21.36
CA THR A 156 6.72 -7.83 21.20
C THR A 156 7.61 -8.78 20.41
N GLU A 157 8.27 -8.29 19.36
CA GLU A 157 9.21 -9.06 18.53
C GLU A 157 10.61 -9.18 19.17
N GLY A 158 10.81 -8.63 20.38
CA GLY A 158 12.10 -8.71 21.10
C GLY A 158 13.22 -7.83 20.52
N ALA A 159 12.88 -6.93 19.61
CA ALA A 159 13.85 -5.99 19.01
C ALA A 159 14.18 -4.81 19.94
N LEU A 160 13.35 -4.56 20.94
CA LEU A 160 13.60 -3.62 22.05
C LEU A 160 13.35 -4.32 23.39
N SER A 161 14.17 -3.98 24.41
CA SER A 161 13.94 -4.40 25.78
C SER A 161 12.67 -3.74 26.32
N LYS A 162 11.93 -4.46 27.16
CA LYS A 162 10.84 -3.81 27.96
C LYS A 162 11.45 -2.77 28.87
N PRO A 163 10.77 -1.60 29.02
CA PRO A 163 11.20 -0.58 29.95
C PRO A 163 11.17 -1.07 31.41
#